data_739816ea60597b52f2e10af6e16dda72
#
_entry.id   739816ea60597b52f2e10af6e16dda72
#
_cell.length_a   1.000
_cell.length_b   1.000
_cell.length_c   1.000
_cell.angle_alpha   90.00
_cell.angle_beta   90.00
_cell.angle_gamma   90.00
#
_symmetry.space_group_name_H-M   'P 1'
#
loop_
_entity.id
_entity.type
_entity.pdbx_description
1 polymer ?
#
loop_
_entity_poly.entity_id
_entity_poly.type
_entity_poly.pdbx_seq_one_letter_code
_entity_poly.pdbx_strand_id
1 'polypeptide(L)'
;MKADHIIESTVRALMFLAGMLGNNWLAVRSIPARLSSLRTNELLFLNLAVSNLITNYLVDLPDTMSDFAGGWFLGVGYCGVFRFCADLSETSSIFSTLFISVYWHQKLVGSLKRGGGPVQLDSLRLVGCLLAGSWGMAIVFSIPHYFFIKVEVEGENGSSLKCNDMFPSEQAQLTYEVLYLTLANALPVAGIMYASAQIVVTLMQSQKRIQGHGGNHASSEEGNPAPGPTANTKADGGGGGEARAGKPAAKPSPGSSNQVRAAKSVVAVASIFVVCWVTHLLLRISSNIQTSPVVVEVASYIASSYTSIIPYIFLYGVKKLSCSCRGAPQ
;
A
#
# COMPACT_ATOMS: atom_id res chain seq x y z
N MET A 1 -30.09 -16.89 16.20
CA MET A 1 -28.67 -16.47 15.98
C MET A 1 -28.03 -16.23 17.33
N LYS A 2 -26.84 -16.82 17.56
CA LYS A 2 -26.09 -16.55 18.81
C LYS A 2 -25.57 -15.12 18.73
N ALA A 3 -25.44 -14.44 19.86
CA ALA A 3 -24.95 -13.03 19.93
C ALA A 3 -23.60 -12.85 19.22
N ASP A 4 -22.75 -13.86 19.31
CA ASP A 4 -21.42 -13.89 18.71
C ASP A 4 -21.48 -13.73 17.17
N HIS A 5 -22.39 -14.44 16.48
CA HIS A 5 -22.57 -14.31 15.02
C HIS A 5 -23.05 -12.92 14.59
N ILE A 6 -23.86 -12.26 15.41
CA ILE A 6 -24.31 -10.89 15.08
C ILE A 6 -23.14 -9.91 15.18
N ILE A 7 -22.30 -10.07 16.19
CA ILE A 7 -21.11 -9.23 16.37
C ILE A 7 -20.14 -9.43 15.21
N GLU A 8 -19.87 -10.70 14.85
CA GLU A 8 -19.01 -11.05 13.74
C GLU A 8 -19.48 -10.42 12.42
N SER A 9 -20.74 -10.69 12.03
CA SER A 9 -21.31 -10.14 10.81
C SER A 9 -21.33 -8.61 10.80
N THR A 10 -21.53 -7.98 11.97
CA THR A 10 -21.51 -6.51 12.09
C THR A 10 -20.10 -5.96 11.87
N VAL A 11 -19.06 -6.58 12.46
CA VAL A 11 -17.66 -6.15 12.26
C VAL A 11 -17.27 -6.28 10.79
N ARG A 12 -17.59 -7.40 10.14
CA ARG A 12 -17.33 -7.60 8.69
C ARG A 12 -18.05 -6.56 7.85
N ALA A 13 -19.33 -6.28 8.14
CA ALA A 13 -20.10 -5.26 7.43
C ALA A 13 -19.47 -3.86 7.57
N LEU A 14 -18.99 -3.48 8.76
CA LEU A 14 -18.31 -2.20 8.97
C LEU A 14 -16.98 -2.13 8.21
N MET A 15 -16.20 -3.21 8.19
CA MET A 15 -14.96 -3.29 7.43
C MET A 15 -15.24 -3.18 5.92
N PHE A 16 -16.23 -3.91 5.42
CA PHE A 16 -16.68 -3.81 4.03
C PHE A 16 -17.09 -2.38 3.66
N LEU A 17 -17.94 -1.73 4.45
CA LEU A 17 -18.38 -0.36 4.20
C LEU A 17 -17.20 0.63 4.21
N ALA A 18 -16.30 0.50 5.17
CA ALA A 18 -15.08 1.32 5.21
C ALA A 18 -14.21 1.10 3.98
N GLY A 19 -13.96 -0.16 3.58
CA GLY A 19 -13.21 -0.52 2.39
C GLY A 19 -13.83 0.05 1.12
N MET A 20 -15.14 -0.15 0.94
CA MET A 20 -15.90 0.36 -0.19
C MET A 20 -15.79 1.88 -0.31
N LEU A 21 -16.05 2.62 0.76
CA LEU A 21 -15.97 4.08 0.77
C LEU A 21 -14.55 4.58 0.49
N GLY A 22 -13.56 4.01 1.16
CA GLY A 22 -12.16 4.41 1.02
C GLY A 22 -11.60 4.13 -0.38
N ASN A 23 -11.86 2.95 -0.95
CA ASN A 23 -11.34 2.59 -2.27
C ASN A 23 -12.08 3.33 -3.40
N ASN A 24 -13.39 3.55 -3.31
CA ASN A 24 -14.09 4.43 -4.26
C ASN A 24 -13.53 5.86 -4.22
N TRP A 25 -13.30 6.39 -3.03
CA TRP A 25 -12.69 7.71 -2.89
C TRP A 25 -11.28 7.76 -3.47
N LEU A 26 -10.45 6.74 -3.17
CA LEU A 26 -9.10 6.64 -3.74
C LEU A 26 -9.14 6.57 -5.27
N ALA A 27 -10.05 5.79 -5.85
CA ALA A 27 -10.24 5.69 -7.29
C ALA A 27 -10.60 7.04 -7.91
N VAL A 28 -11.66 7.70 -7.41
CA VAL A 28 -12.11 9.00 -7.90
C VAL A 28 -11.01 10.06 -7.80
N ARG A 29 -10.26 10.06 -6.70
CA ARG A 29 -9.15 11.02 -6.50
C ARG A 29 -7.92 10.70 -7.34
N SER A 30 -7.82 9.49 -7.87
CA SER A 30 -6.69 9.06 -8.72
C SER A 30 -6.96 9.26 -10.20
N ILE A 31 -8.20 9.45 -10.61
CA ILE A 31 -8.56 9.77 -12.00
C ILE A 31 -8.26 11.26 -12.27
N PRO A 32 -7.38 11.58 -13.23
CA PRO A 32 -7.11 12.96 -13.63
C PRO A 32 -8.29 13.52 -14.45
N ALA A 33 -8.40 14.84 -14.48
CA ALA A 33 -9.44 15.52 -15.28
C ALA A 33 -9.32 15.25 -16.79
N ARG A 34 -8.10 14.96 -17.27
CA ARG A 34 -7.81 14.55 -18.65
C ARG A 34 -6.93 13.30 -18.62
N LEU A 35 -7.30 12.26 -19.34
CA LEU A 35 -6.53 11.02 -19.44
C LEU A 35 -5.12 11.22 -19.96
N SER A 36 -4.91 12.22 -20.84
CA SER A 36 -3.58 12.58 -21.35
C SER A 36 -2.64 13.13 -20.27
N SER A 37 -3.13 13.56 -19.10
CA SER A 37 -2.34 14.04 -17.97
C SER A 37 -2.13 12.99 -16.88
N LEU A 38 -2.48 11.72 -17.14
CA LEU A 38 -2.33 10.61 -16.20
C LEU A 38 -0.86 10.42 -15.82
N ARG A 39 -0.58 10.46 -14.52
CA ARG A 39 0.75 10.23 -13.97
C ARG A 39 0.88 8.79 -13.48
N THR A 40 2.10 8.27 -13.46
CA THR A 40 2.37 6.91 -13.01
C THR A 40 1.82 6.59 -11.62
N ASN A 41 2.00 7.51 -10.67
CA ASN A 41 1.46 7.31 -9.32
C ASN A 41 -0.08 7.27 -9.28
N GLU A 42 -0.75 7.99 -10.17
CA GLU A 42 -2.22 7.97 -10.28
C GLU A 42 -2.70 6.65 -10.86
N LEU A 43 -2.00 6.14 -11.88
CA LEU A 43 -2.28 4.81 -12.43
C LEU A 43 -2.10 3.70 -11.40
N LEU A 44 -1.01 3.74 -10.61
CA LEU A 44 -0.74 2.77 -9.56
C LEU A 44 -1.81 2.79 -8.46
N PHE A 45 -2.23 3.97 -7.99
CA PHE A 45 -3.29 4.09 -6.99
C PHE A 45 -4.66 3.71 -7.54
N LEU A 46 -4.95 4.02 -8.79
CA LEU A 46 -6.17 3.60 -9.44
C LEU A 46 -6.24 2.08 -9.55
N ASN A 47 -5.13 1.44 -9.96
CA ASN A 47 -5.05 -0.01 -10.05
C ASN A 47 -5.25 -0.68 -8.68
N LEU A 48 -4.60 -0.18 -7.62
CA LEU A 48 -4.81 -0.66 -6.26
C LEU A 48 -6.27 -0.53 -5.82
N ALA A 49 -6.87 0.63 -6.06
CA ALA A 49 -8.28 0.86 -5.73
C ALA A 49 -9.22 -0.10 -6.48
N VAL A 50 -8.97 -0.34 -7.78
CA VAL A 50 -9.76 -1.30 -8.58
C VAL A 50 -9.61 -2.71 -8.03
N SER A 51 -8.39 -3.16 -7.70
CA SER A 51 -8.17 -4.48 -7.09
C SER A 51 -8.96 -4.64 -5.78
N ASN A 52 -8.87 -3.65 -4.89
CA ASN A 52 -9.58 -3.68 -3.61
C ASN A 52 -11.11 -3.56 -3.79
N LEU A 53 -11.59 -2.85 -4.81
CA LEU A 53 -13.03 -2.79 -5.11
C LEU A 53 -13.57 -4.13 -5.62
N ILE A 54 -12.76 -4.90 -6.36
CA ILE A 54 -13.11 -6.29 -6.72
C ILE A 54 -13.29 -7.11 -5.44
N THR A 55 -12.34 -7.03 -4.48
CA THR A 55 -12.49 -7.66 -3.17
C THR A 55 -13.79 -7.21 -2.49
N ASN A 56 -14.00 -5.91 -2.35
CA ASN A 56 -15.14 -5.40 -1.59
C ASN A 56 -16.49 -5.82 -2.21
N TYR A 57 -16.66 -5.73 -3.54
CA TYR A 57 -17.95 -6.00 -4.17
C TYR A 57 -18.21 -7.47 -4.49
N LEU A 58 -17.16 -8.22 -4.86
CA LEU A 58 -17.32 -9.59 -5.34
C LEU A 58 -16.91 -10.65 -4.30
N VAL A 59 -16.28 -10.23 -3.20
CA VAL A 59 -15.85 -11.13 -2.12
C VAL A 59 -16.48 -10.70 -0.79
N ASP A 60 -16.12 -9.54 -0.25
CA ASP A 60 -16.55 -9.11 1.09
C ASP A 60 -18.08 -8.95 1.20
N LEU A 61 -18.73 -8.38 0.17
CA LEU A 61 -20.18 -8.20 0.18
C LEU A 61 -20.93 -9.54 0.17
N PRO A 62 -20.67 -10.48 -0.75
CA PRO A 62 -21.32 -11.79 -0.74
C PRO A 62 -21.03 -12.61 0.51
N ASP A 63 -19.80 -12.54 1.04
CA ASP A 63 -19.40 -13.21 2.28
C ASP A 63 -20.21 -12.66 3.47
N THR A 64 -20.26 -11.33 3.61
CA THR A 64 -21.07 -10.67 4.63
C THR A 64 -22.57 -11.02 4.51
N MET A 65 -23.11 -11.07 3.28
CA MET A 65 -24.50 -11.48 3.07
C MET A 65 -24.74 -12.94 3.48
N SER A 66 -23.78 -13.82 3.21
CA SER A 66 -23.83 -15.24 3.59
C SER A 66 -23.78 -15.43 5.12
N ASP A 67 -22.96 -14.62 5.81
CA ASP A 67 -22.91 -14.60 7.27
C ASP A 67 -24.28 -14.21 7.87
N PHE A 68 -24.93 -13.17 7.37
CA PHE A 68 -26.27 -12.76 7.82
C PHE A 68 -27.36 -13.77 7.46
N ALA A 69 -27.22 -14.48 6.33
CA ALA A 69 -28.15 -15.53 5.93
C ALA A 69 -27.95 -16.86 6.71
N GLY A 70 -26.87 -16.98 7.46
CA GLY A 70 -26.52 -18.20 8.19
C GLY A 70 -25.91 -19.30 7.32
N GLY A 71 -25.44 -18.98 6.12
CA GLY A 71 -24.75 -19.89 5.21
C GLY A 71 -24.76 -19.43 3.75
N TRP A 72 -23.99 -20.12 2.93
CA TRP A 72 -23.82 -19.81 1.51
C TRP A 72 -25.14 -20.07 0.72
N PHE A 73 -25.70 -19.06 0.12
CA PHE A 73 -26.98 -19.14 -0.61
C PHE A 73 -26.87 -18.82 -2.10
N LEU A 74 -25.69 -18.38 -2.57
CA LEU A 74 -25.49 -17.90 -3.94
C LEU A 74 -25.20 -19.03 -4.95
N GLY A 75 -25.19 -20.29 -4.50
CA GLY A 75 -25.01 -21.47 -5.34
C GLY A 75 -23.55 -21.71 -5.78
N VAL A 76 -23.34 -22.83 -6.51
CA VAL A 76 -22.01 -23.30 -6.94
C VAL A 76 -21.38 -22.32 -7.95
N GLY A 77 -22.14 -21.83 -8.93
CA GLY A 77 -21.61 -20.94 -9.96
C GLY A 77 -20.98 -19.68 -9.39
N TYR A 78 -21.66 -19.03 -8.44
CA TYR A 78 -21.08 -17.85 -7.79
C TYR A 78 -19.96 -18.20 -6.80
N CYS A 79 -19.96 -19.39 -6.20
CA CYS A 79 -18.86 -19.88 -5.38
C CYS A 79 -17.53 -19.88 -6.17
N GLY A 80 -17.55 -20.33 -7.45
CA GLY A 80 -16.37 -20.24 -8.31
C GLY A 80 -15.94 -18.81 -8.61
N VAL A 81 -16.88 -17.92 -8.91
CA VAL A 81 -16.58 -16.49 -9.13
C VAL A 81 -16.01 -15.86 -7.87
N PHE A 82 -16.59 -16.16 -6.70
CA PHE A 82 -16.15 -15.67 -5.41
C PHE A 82 -14.69 -16.06 -5.12
N ARG A 83 -14.35 -17.35 -5.26
CA ARG A 83 -12.99 -17.85 -5.05
C ARG A 83 -12.01 -17.29 -6.06
N PHE A 84 -12.38 -17.28 -7.34
CA PHE A 84 -11.59 -16.67 -8.39
C PHE A 84 -11.29 -15.18 -8.12
N CYS A 85 -12.31 -14.40 -7.76
CA CYS A 85 -12.16 -12.97 -7.49
C CYS A 85 -11.35 -12.71 -6.23
N ALA A 86 -11.43 -13.57 -5.21
CA ALA A 86 -10.63 -13.46 -4.00
C ALA A 86 -9.13 -13.51 -4.33
N ASP A 87 -8.66 -14.56 -5.02
CA ASP A 87 -7.25 -14.71 -5.39
C ASP A 87 -6.80 -13.64 -6.40
N LEU A 88 -7.66 -13.34 -7.38
CA LEU A 88 -7.37 -12.32 -8.41
C LEU A 88 -7.10 -10.96 -7.78
N SER A 89 -7.98 -10.55 -6.90
CA SER A 89 -7.90 -9.22 -6.28
C SER A 89 -6.79 -9.16 -5.23
N GLU A 90 -6.57 -10.22 -4.45
CA GLU A 90 -5.47 -10.31 -3.50
C GLU A 90 -4.13 -10.19 -4.22
N THR A 91 -3.88 -11.03 -5.22
CA THR A 91 -2.64 -11.01 -6.01
C THR A 91 -2.41 -9.65 -6.66
N SER A 92 -3.42 -9.08 -7.32
CA SER A 92 -3.32 -7.77 -7.96
C SER A 92 -3.04 -6.65 -6.95
N SER A 93 -3.63 -6.70 -5.75
CA SER A 93 -3.41 -5.73 -4.67
C SER A 93 -1.98 -5.81 -4.12
N ILE A 94 -1.44 -7.02 -3.95
CA ILE A 94 -0.05 -7.24 -3.50
C ILE A 94 0.94 -6.65 -4.52
N PHE A 95 0.79 -6.98 -5.81
CA PHE A 95 1.67 -6.44 -6.85
C PHE A 95 1.53 -4.92 -7.01
N SER A 96 0.32 -4.37 -6.90
CA SER A 96 0.12 -2.92 -6.90
C SER A 96 0.88 -2.25 -5.76
N THR A 97 0.81 -2.82 -4.56
CA THR A 97 1.54 -2.34 -3.37
C THR A 97 3.06 -2.45 -3.55
N LEU A 98 3.54 -3.53 -4.17
CA LEU A 98 4.94 -3.69 -4.55
C LEU A 98 5.39 -2.56 -5.49
N PHE A 99 4.67 -2.34 -6.59
CA PHE A 99 5.05 -1.32 -7.57
C PHE A 99 4.99 0.10 -6.97
N ILE A 100 4.00 0.40 -6.11
CA ILE A 100 3.95 1.65 -5.35
C ILE A 100 5.17 1.79 -4.46
N SER A 101 5.56 0.75 -3.74
CA SER A 101 6.72 0.77 -2.82
C SER A 101 8.02 1.01 -3.58
N VAL A 102 8.23 0.31 -4.70
CA VAL A 102 9.41 0.48 -5.55
C VAL A 102 9.44 1.86 -6.21
N TYR A 103 8.30 2.36 -6.70
CA TYR A 103 8.20 3.71 -7.27
C TYR A 103 8.63 4.79 -6.27
N TRP A 104 8.07 4.76 -5.06
CA TRP A 104 8.41 5.74 -4.04
C TRP A 104 9.84 5.60 -3.51
N HIS A 105 10.35 4.36 -3.41
CA HIS A 105 11.76 4.11 -3.12
C HIS A 105 12.67 4.78 -4.17
N GLN A 106 12.44 4.52 -5.46
CA GLN A 106 13.25 5.14 -6.54
C GLN A 106 13.14 6.67 -6.51
N LYS A 107 11.95 7.20 -6.31
CA LYS A 107 11.70 8.65 -6.28
C LYS A 107 12.41 9.33 -5.10
N LEU A 108 12.36 8.71 -3.91
CA LEU A 108 13.02 9.24 -2.72
C LEU A 108 14.55 9.17 -2.84
N VAL A 109 15.09 8.02 -3.25
CA VAL A 109 16.54 7.85 -3.44
C VAL A 109 17.06 8.75 -4.55
N GLY A 110 16.31 8.88 -5.65
CA GLY A 110 16.64 9.79 -6.74
C GLY A 110 16.74 11.24 -6.30
N SER A 111 15.79 11.70 -5.45
CA SER A 111 15.78 13.09 -4.97
C SER A 111 16.83 13.39 -3.90
N LEU A 112 17.15 12.41 -3.01
CA LEU A 112 18.03 12.64 -1.85
C LEU A 112 19.49 12.23 -2.08
N LYS A 113 19.75 11.18 -2.90
CA LYS A 113 21.10 10.64 -3.11
C LYS A 113 21.69 10.97 -4.48
N ARG A 114 20.88 11.07 -5.53
CA ARG A 114 21.34 11.20 -6.93
C ARG A 114 21.17 12.59 -7.54
N GLY A 115 20.73 13.58 -6.78
CA GLY A 115 20.56 14.93 -7.33
C GLY A 115 19.51 15.04 -8.46
N GLY A 116 18.48 14.16 -8.46
CA GLY A 116 17.38 14.25 -9.44
C GLY A 116 17.52 13.32 -10.66
N GLY A 117 18.25 12.21 -10.55
CA GLY A 117 18.35 11.22 -11.62
C GLY A 117 16.98 10.63 -12.05
N PRO A 118 16.85 10.16 -13.30
CA PRO A 118 15.58 9.65 -13.84
C PRO A 118 15.10 8.44 -13.04
N VAL A 119 13.80 8.43 -12.71
CA VAL A 119 13.12 7.32 -12.05
C VAL A 119 12.60 6.39 -13.15
N GLN A 120 13.04 5.14 -13.14
CA GLN A 120 12.64 4.16 -14.19
C GLN A 120 11.11 3.94 -14.22
N LEU A 121 10.48 3.89 -13.05
CA LEU A 121 9.03 3.74 -12.92
C LEU A 121 8.22 5.03 -13.17
N ASP A 122 8.85 6.14 -13.58
CA ASP A 122 8.11 7.30 -14.11
C ASP A 122 7.59 7.04 -15.56
N SER A 123 8.08 5.98 -16.22
CA SER A 123 7.58 5.57 -17.54
C SER A 123 6.21 4.91 -17.43
N LEU A 124 5.18 5.60 -17.90
CA LEU A 124 3.80 5.09 -17.91
C LEU A 124 3.67 3.78 -18.70
N ARG A 125 4.44 3.64 -19.80
CA ARG A 125 4.46 2.41 -20.61
C ARG A 125 5.01 1.23 -19.82
N LEU A 126 6.14 1.40 -19.12
CA LEU A 126 6.74 0.35 -18.33
C LEU A 126 5.77 -0.10 -17.22
N VAL A 127 5.19 0.86 -16.49
CA VAL A 127 4.23 0.54 -15.42
C VAL A 127 2.98 -0.13 -15.98
N GLY A 128 2.47 0.32 -17.13
CA GLY A 128 1.36 -0.34 -17.81
C GLY A 128 1.66 -1.81 -18.14
N CYS A 129 2.86 -2.11 -18.68
CA CYS A 129 3.30 -3.48 -18.94
C CYS A 129 3.43 -4.32 -17.66
N LEU A 130 3.99 -3.74 -16.58
CA LEU A 130 4.12 -4.44 -15.30
C LEU A 130 2.74 -4.75 -14.68
N LEU A 131 1.81 -3.82 -14.73
CA LEU A 131 0.43 -4.03 -14.28
C LEU A 131 -0.28 -5.08 -15.13
N ALA A 132 -0.18 -5.02 -16.45
CA ALA A 132 -0.75 -6.04 -17.35
C ALA A 132 -0.18 -7.43 -17.05
N GLY A 133 1.14 -7.53 -16.84
CA GLY A 133 1.79 -8.78 -16.44
C GLY A 133 1.30 -9.30 -15.08
N SER A 134 1.13 -8.42 -14.10
CA SER A 134 0.62 -8.82 -12.77
C SER A 134 -0.84 -9.29 -12.82
N TRP A 135 -1.70 -8.65 -13.62
CA TRP A 135 -3.07 -9.13 -13.86
C TRP A 135 -3.09 -10.48 -14.58
N GLY A 136 -2.22 -10.66 -15.59
CA GLY A 136 -2.07 -11.96 -16.27
C GLY A 136 -1.67 -13.07 -15.30
N MET A 137 -0.71 -12.81 -14.42
CA MET A 137 -0.29 -13.74 -13.37
C MET A 137 -1.43 -14.01 -12.37
N ALA A 138 -2.12 -12.97 -11.92
CA ALA A 138 -3.25 -13.09 -11.02
C ALA A 138 -4.36 -13.97 -11.62
N ILE A 139 -4.70 -13.79 -12.90
CA ILE A 139 -5.69 -14.61 -13.60
C ILE A 139 -5.25 -16.09 -13.63
N VAL A 140 -3.99 -16.35 -14.00
CA VAL A 140 -3.47 -17.74 -14.10
C VAL A 140 -3.55 -18.45 -12.76
N PHE A 141 -3.19 -17.78 -11.66
CA PHE A 141 -3.29 -18.35 -10.33
C PHE A 141 -4.73 -18.48 -9.80
N SER A 142 -5.67 -17.66 -10.27
CA SER A 142 -7.06 -17.72 -9.81
C SER A 142 -7.89 -18.81 -10.52
N ILE A 143 -7.45 -19.25 -11.71
CA ILE A 143 -8.17 -20.26 -12.51
C ILE A 143 -8.44 -21.57 -11.74
N PRO A 144 -7.51 -22.18 -11.00
CA PRO A 144 -7.77 -23.41 -10.28
C PRO A 144 -8.92 -23.28 -9.27
N HIS A 145 -8.99 -22.20 -8.52
CA HIS A 145 -10.05 -21.94 -7.55
C HIS A 145 -11.42 -21.67 -8.18
N TYR A 146 -11.49 -21.34 -9.48
CA TYR A 146 -12.76 -21.27 -10.20
C TYR A 146 -13.34 -22.66 -10.49
N PHE A 147 -12.48 -23.64 -10.81
CA PHE A 147 -12.90 -24.97 -11.24
C PHE A 147 -12.97 -25.98 -10.11
N PHE A 148 -12.09 -25.86 -9.11
CA PHE A 148 -11.97 -26.81 -8.01
C PHE A 148 -12.70 -26.33 -6.77
N ILE A 149 -14.04 -26.21 -6.88
CA ILE A 149 -14.92 -25.77 -5.81
C ILE A 149 -16.07 -26.75 -5.55
N LYS A 150 -16.57 -26.74 -4.34
CA LYS A 150 -17.76 -27.46 -3.93
C LYS A 150 -18.57 -26.65 -2.93
N VAL A 151 -19.88 -26.71 -3.04
CA VAL A 151 -20.79 -26.23 -2.00
C VAL A 151 -21.26 -27.41 -1.18
N GLU A 152 -20.86 -27.46 0.07
CA GLU A 152 -21.13 -28.57 0.99
C GLU A 152 -21.98 -28.11 2.17
N VAL A 153 -22.73 -29.06 2.69
CA VAL A 153 -23.49 -28.88 3.93
C VAL A 153 -22.54 -29.07 5.11
N GLU A 154 -22.41 -28.08 5.97
CA GLU A 154 -21.60 -28.15 7.17
C GLU A 154 -22.49 -28.21 8.42
N GLY A 155 -22.06 -29.06 9.38
CA GLY A 155 -22.71 -29.26 10.69
C GLY A 155 -23.51 -30.56 10.79
N GLU A 156 -23.55 -31.12 11.99
CA GLU A 156 -24.24 -32.36 12.30
C GLU A 156 -25.75 -32.32 12.00
N ASN A 157 -26.35 -31.14 11.87
CA ASN A 157 -27.77 -30.93 11.60
C ASN A 157 -28.09 -30.47 10.16
N GLY A 158 -27.11 -30.44 9.27
CA GLY A 158 -27.34 -30.11 7.86
C GLY A 158 -27.86 -28.69 7.59
N SER A 159 -27.55 -27.71 8.45
CA SER A 159 -28.22 -26.43 8.46
C SER A 159 -27.46 -25.29 7.76
N SER A 160 -26.18 -25.44 7.42
CA SER A 160 -25.39 -24.40 6.80
C SER A 160 -24.67 -24.90 5.56
N LEU A 161 -24.77 -24.16 4.46
CA LEU A 161 -24.00 -24.41 3.24
C LEU A 161 -22.70 -23.57 3.28
N LYS A 162 -21.59 -24.15 2.85
CA LYS A 162 -20.29 -23.44 2.68
C LYS A 162 -19.72 -23.64 1.29
N CYS A 163 -19.06 -22.59 0.80
CA CYS A 163 -18.29 -22.60 -0.42
C CYS A 163 -16.84 -23.01 -0.10
N ASN A 164 -16.47 -24.25 -0.45
CA ASN A 164 -15.16 -24.82 -0.13
C ASN A 164 -14.37 -25.18 -1.40
N ASP A 165 -13.05 -25.20 -1.27
CA ASP A 165 -12.16 -25.68 -2.32
C ASP A 165 -12.15 -27.20 -2.33
N MET A 166 -12.14 -27.80 -3.54
CA MET A 166 -12.12 -29.25 -3.74
C MET A 166 -11.17 -29.59 -4.89
N PHE A 167 -9.90 -29.78 -4.55
CA PHE A 167 -8.89 -30.19 -5.52
C PHE A 167 -8.98 -31.70 -5.83
N PRO A 168 -8.50 -32.14 -7.02
CA PRO A 168 -8.54 -33.54 -7.43
C PRO A 168 -7.73 -34.48 -6.52
N SER A 169 -6.69 -33.98 -5.83
CA SER A 169 -5.88 -34.70 -4.86
C SER A 169 -5.21 -33.72 -3.89
N GLU A 170 -4.88 -34.19 -2.69
CA GLU A 170 -4.13 -33.40 -1.69
C GLU A 170 -2.78 -32.93 -2.23
N GLN A 171 -2.12 -33.73 -3.07
CA GLN A 171 -0.85 -33.36 -3.66
C GLN A 171 -0.99 -32.24 -4.70
N ALA A 172 -2.08 -32.22 -5.49
CA ALA A 172 -2.38 -31.14 -6.42
C ALA A 172 -2.68 -29.85 -5.66
N GLN A 173 -3.46 -29.91 -4.58
CA GLN A 173 -3.74 -28.78 -3.70
C GLN A 173 -2.46 -28.23 -3.09
N LEU A 174 -1.65 -29.08 -2.47
CA LEU A 174 -0.39 -28.67 -1.83
C LEU A 174 0.57 -28.02 -2.84
N THR A 175 0.70 -28.62 -4.02
CA THR A 175 1.56 -28.07 -5.08
C THR A 175 1.08 -26.69 -5.53
N TYR A 176 -0.22 -26.54 -5.76
CA TYR A 176 -0.82 -25.27 -6.11
C TYR A 176 -0.62 -24.22 -5.00
N GLU A 177 -0.93 -24.56 -3.75
CA GLU A 177 -0.80 -23.64 -2.61
C GLU A 177 0.66 -23.18 -2.42
N VAL A 178 1.64 -24.08 -2.53
CA VAL A 178 3.06 -23.73 -2.42
C VAL A 178 3.48 -22.77 -3.53
N LEU A 179 3.07 -23.03 -4.78
CA LEU A 179 3.36 -22.14 -5.91
C LEU A 179 2.69 -20.77 -5.74
N TYR A 180 1.41 -20.76 -5.39
CA TYR A 180 0.65 -19.54 -5.17
C TYR A 180 1.24 -18.70 -4.01
N LEU A 181 1.46 -19.33 -2.84
CA LEU A 181 2.04 -18.65 -1.68
C LEU A 181 3.45 -18.14 -1.95
N THR A 182 4.24 -18.84 -2.76
CA THR A 182 5.62 -18.42 -3.05
C THR A 182 5.66 -17.30 -4.09
N LEU A 183 5.04 -17.50 -5.26
CA LEU A 183 5.18 -16.61 -6.41
C LEU A 183 4.23 -15.42 -6.38
N ALA A 184 2.98 -15.63 -5.97
CA ALA A 184 1.97 -14.58 -5.94
C ALA A 184 1.97 -13.78 -4.63
N ASN A 185 2.50 -14.33 -3.54
CA ASN A 185 2.46 -13.72 -2.21
C ASN A 185 3.85 -13.44 -1.62
N ALA A 186 4.62 -14.46 -1.23
CA ALA A 186 5.84 -14.29 -0.45
C ALA A 186 6.91 -13.47 -1.18
N LEU A 187 7.11 -13.72 -2.47
CA LEU A 187 8.10 -13.00 -3.27
C LEU A 187 7.77 -11.50 -3.40
N PRO A 188 6.56 -11.09 -3.81
CA PRO A 188 6.22 -9.67 -3.86
C PRO A 188 6.17 -9.02 -2.47
N VAL A 189 5.73 -9.70 -1.41
CA VAL A 189 5.76 -9.18 -0.03
C VAL A 189 7.20 -8.94 0.44
N ALA A 190 8.14 -9.85 0.15
CA ALA A 190 9.55 -9.64 0.41
C ALA A 190 10.11 -8.40 -0.32
N GLY A 191 9.67 -8.17 -1.56
CA GLY A 191 9.98 -6.96 -2.33
C GLY A 191 9.42 -5.69 -1.68
N ILE A 192 8.20 -5.73 -1.17
CA ILE A 192 7.57 -4.61 -0.43
C ILE A 192 8.38 -4.30 0.84
N MET A 193 8.74 -5.32 1.61
CA MET A 193 9.55 -5.16 2.83
C MET A 193 10.92 -4.56 2.52
N TYR A 194 11.60 -5.07 1.49
CA TYR A 194 12.90 -4.55 1.06
C TYR A 194 12.82 -3.07 0.64
N ALA A 195 11.88 -2.73 -0.24
CA ALA A 195 11.70 -1.34 -0.68
C ALA A 195 11.38 -0.40 0.49
N SER A 196 10.53 -0.84 1.42
CA SER A 196 10.15 -0.06 2.60
C SER A 196 11.31 0.12 3.57
N ALA A 197 12.11 -0.92 3.81
CA ALA A 197 13.33 -0.81 4.63
C ALA A 197 14.31 0.20 4.02
N GLN A 198 14.51 0.17 2.69
CA GLN A 198 15.36 1.15 1.99
C GLN A 198 14.82 2.58 2.09
N ILE A 199 13.50 2.77 2.05
CA ILE A 199 12.87 4.08 2.29
C ILE A 199 13.18 4.58 3.70
N VAL A 200 13.01 3.74 4.74
CA VAL A 200 13.29 4.10 6.13
C VAL A 200 14.77 4.49 6.30
N VAL A 201 15.69 3.66 5.81
CA VAL A 201 17.15 3.95 5.88
C VAL A 201 17.48 5.28 5.20
N THR A 202 16.92 5.54 4.03
CA THR A 202 17.14 6.79 3.28
C THR A 202 16.60 8.00 4.03
N LEU A 203 15.43 7.90 4.65
CA LEU A 203 14.83 8.96 5.46
C LEU A 203 15.69 9.26 6.70
N MET A 204 16.14 8.22 7.41
CA MET A 204 17.00 8.38 8.59
C MET A 204 18.34 9.04 8.25
N GLN A 205 18.98 8.64 7.14
CA GLN A 205 20.22 9.24 6.67
C GLN A 205 20.03 10.73 6.30
N SER A 206 18.90 11.07 5.67
CA SER A 206 18.57 12.47 5.34
C SER A 206 18.38 13.32 6.59
N GLN A 207 17.69 12.80 7.63
CA GLN A 207 17.50 13.51 8.90
C GLN A 207 18.82 13.75 9.63
N LYS A 208 19.71 12.74 9.70
CA LYS A 208 21.03 12.88 10.33
C LYS A 208 21.89 13.94 9.64
N ARG A 209 21.84 14.06 8.32
CA ARG A 209 22.57 15.11 7.57
C ARG A 209 22.05 16.52 7.92
N ILE A 210 20.76 16.70 8.08
CA ILE A 210 20.16 17.99 8.45
C ILE A 210 20.58 18.38 9.88
N GLN A 211 20.56 17.45 10.83
CA GLN A 211 20.94 17.70 12.22
C GLN A 211 22.44 17.98 12.36
N GLY A 212 23.31 17.28 11.62
CA GLY A 212 24.76 17.52 11.64
C GLY A 212 25.17 18.87 11.05
N HIS A 213 24.39 19.47 10.15
CA HIS A 213 24.63 20.81 9.62
C HIS A 213 24.11 21.93 10.55
N GLY A 214 23.11 21.65 11.37
CA GLY A 214 22.57 22.62 12.34
C GLY A 214 23.44 22.81 13.58
N GLY A 215 24.26 21.82 13.93
CA GLY A 215 25.12 21.86 15.11
C GLY A 215 26.38 22.71 14.96
N ASN A 216 26.86 22.94 13.74
CA ASN A 216 28.09 23.72 13.51
C ASN A 216 27.87 25.24 13.39
N HIS A 217 26.63 25.73 13.40
CA HIS A 217 26.35 27.15 13.39
C HIS A 217 26.04 27.75 14.78
N ALA A 218 25.87 26.90 15.80
CA ALA A 218 25.56 27.38 17.17
C ALA A 218 26.82 27.64 18.04
N SER A 219 28.03 27.34 17.57
CA SER A 219 29.26 27.48 18.34
C SER A 219 30.22 28.57 17.85
N SER A 220 29.78 29.47 16.98
CA SER A 220 30.65 30.54 16.45
C SER A 220 30.14 31.97 16.74
N GLU A 221 29.23 32.15 17.66
CA GLU A 221 28.77 33.48 18.08
C GLU A 221 28.95 33.66 19.60
N GLU A 222 30.21 33.64 20.06
CA GLU A 222 30.53 34.25 21.33
C GLU A 222 32.00 34.76 21.28
N GLY A 223 32.15 36.07 21.13
CA GLY A 223 33.45 36.69 21.29
C GLY A 223 33.66 37.99 20.48
N ASN A 224 33.07 39.02 20.90
CA ASN A 224 33.53 40.26 21.44
C ASN A 224 33.20 41.57 20.68
N PRO A 225 32.80 42.62 21.41
CA PRO A 225 32.47 43.88 20.83
C PRO A 225 33.59 44.93 20.98
N ALA A 226 33.38 45.96 20.22
CA ALA A 226 33.74 47.33 20.49
C ALA A 226 34.80 48.00 19.57
N PRO A 227 34.73 49.33 19.58
CA PRO A 227 34.58 50.15 18.35
C PRO A 227 35.78 51.09 18.14
N GLY A 228 35.82 51.65 17.00
CA GLY A 228 36.69 52.83 16.76
C GLY A 228 36.74 53.27 15.30
N PRO A 229 36.53 54.53 15.05
CA PRO A 229 36.41 55.07 13.71
C PRO A 229 37.74 55.60 13.17
N THR A 230 37.92 55.63 11.90
CA THR A 230 38.44 56.77 11.12
C THR A 230 39.18 56.41 9.84
N ALA A 231 38.83 57.21 8.83
CA ALA A 231 39.63 57.73 7.75
C ALA A 231 40.08 56.89 6.55
N ASN A 232 39.45 57.27 5.45
CA ASN A 232 39.99 57.52 4.08
C ASN A 232 41.44 57.05 3.83
N THR A 233 41.62 56.25 2.77
CA THR A 233 42.48 56.68 1.63
C THR A 233 42.26 55.74 0.42
N LYS A 234 42.23 56.35 -0.76
CA LYS A 234 42.28 55.75 -2.09
C LYS A 234 43.58 55.03 -2.35
N ALA A 235 43.54 53.93 -3.09
CA ALA A 235 44.24 53.70 -4.36
C ALA A 235 44.38 52.20 -4.64
N ASP A 236 43.82 51.81 -5.74
CA ASP A 236 44.42 51.13 -6.91
C ASP A 236 45.24 49.84 -6.73
N GLY A 237 44.87 48.82 -7.57
CA GLY A 237 45.84 47.76 -7.94
C GLY A 237 45.39 46.34 -7.70
N GLY A 238 44.77 45.74 -8.65
CA GLY A 238 44.94 44.37 -9.22
C GLY A 238 45.17 43.18 -8.34
N GLY A 239 44.33 42.13 -8.52
CA GLY A 239 44.70 40.81 -8.07
C GLY A 239 43.47 39.93 -7.73
N GLY A 240 43.10 39.08 -8.67
CA GLY A 240 41.97 38.17 -8.52
C GLY A 240 42.11 37.18 -7.35
N GLY A 241 41.10 37.15 -6.56
CA GLY A 241 40.85 36.12 -5.55
C GLY A 241 39.36 35.91 -5.48
N GLU A 242 38.86 34.93 -6.22
CA GLU A 242 37.48 34.47 -6.10
C GLU A 242 37.22 33.96 -4.70
N ALA A 243 36.73 34.82 -3.85
CA ALA A 243 36.09 34.41 -2.60
C ALA A 243 34.82 33.65 -2.95
N ARG A 244 34.90 32.32 -2.83
CA ARG A 244 33.79 31.38 -2.96
C ARG A 244 32.79 31.66 -1.85
N ALA A 245 31.85 32.52 -2.14
CA ALA A 245 30.72 32.84 -1.27
C ALA A 245 30.01 31.55 -0.91
N GLY A 246 30.01 31.17 0.36
CA GLY A 246 29.32 30.04 0.90
C GLY A 246 27.83 30.16 0.57
N LYS A 247 27.35 29.26 -0.28
CA LYS A 247 25.94 29.17 -0.65
C LYS A 247 25.12 28.93 0.63
N PRO A 248 24.18 29.81 1.00
CA PRO A 248 23.31 29.58 2.17
C PRO A 248 22.61 28.22 2.03
N ALA A 249 22.55 27.46 3.12
CA ALA A 249 21.85 26.18 3.16
C ALA A 249 20.41 26.37 2.68
N ALA A 250 20.10 25.85 1.52
CA ALA A 250 18.78 25.98 0.91
C ALA A 250 17.72 25.34 1.82
N LYS A 251 16.74 26.12 2.29
CA LYS A 251 15.55 25.60 2.96
C LYS A 251 14.96 24.46 2.12
N PRO A 252 14.53 23.34 2.74
CA PRO A 252 13.95 22.22 2.01
C PRO A 252 12.82 22.74 1.10
N SER A 253 12.92 22.47 -0.19
CA SER A 253 11.89 22.91 -1.14
C SER A 253 10.54 22.27 -0.78
N PRO A 254 9.39 22.93 -0.99
CA PRO A 254 8.05 22.39 -0.68
C PRO A 254 7.79 21.01 -1.32
N GLY A 255 8.47 20.70 -2.42
CA GLY A 255 8.44 19.40 -3.07
C GLY A 255 9.05 18.27 -2.25
N SER A 256 10.15 18.56 -1.51
CA SER A 256 10.84 17.56 -0.66
C SER A 256 9.96 17.10 0.53
N SER A 257 9.23 18.03 1.17
CA SER A 257 8.36 17.68 2.31
C SER A 257 7.19 16.79 1.89
N ASN A 258 6.62 17.00 0.70
CA ASN A 258 5.54 16.16 0.16
C ASN A 258 6.03 14.76 -0.20
N GLN A 259 7.24 14.62 -0.74
CA GLN A 259 7.84 13.31 -1.04
C GLN A 259 8.13 12.52 0.23
N VAL A 260 8.66 13.16 1.27
CA VAL A 260 8.91 12.52 2.58
C VAL A 260 7.59 12.02 3.20
N ARG A 261 6.52 12.82 3.12
CA ARG A 261 5.21 12.42 3.65
C ARG A 261 4.64 11.23 2.89
N ALA A 262 4.69 11.25 1.55
CA ALA A 262 4.26 10.14 0.72
C ALA A 262 5.07 8.86 1.02
N ALA A 263 6.40 8.97 1.14
CA ALA A 263 7.25 7.85 1.50
C ALA A 263 6.92 7.26 2.88
N LYS A 264 6.62 8.08 3.89
CA LYS A 264 6.15 7.63 5.21
C LYS A 264 4.82 6.87 5.11
N SER A 265 3.90 7.31 4.27
CA SER A 265 2.62 6.61 4.04
C SER A 265 2.84 5.24 3.40
N VAL A 266 3.76 5.13 2.45
CA VAL A 266 4.11 3.84 1.82
C VAL A 266 4.69 2.87 2.86
N VAL A 267 5.56 3.35 3.75
CA VAL A 267 6.10 2.51 4.84
C VAL A 267 4.98 2.06 5.78
N ALA A 268 4.04 2.95 6.15
CA ALA A 268 2.91 2.59 6.99
C ALA A 268 2.02 1.52 6.32
N VAL A 269 1.71 1.68 5.02
CA VAL A 269 0.96 0.69 4.24
C VAL A 269 1.69 -0.65 4.19
N ALA A 270 2.99 -0.63 3.90
CA ALA A 270 3.80 -1.84 3.86
C ALA A 270 3.81 -2.57 5.22
N SER A 271 3.90 -1.83 6.32
CA SER A 271 3.86 -2.41 7.67
C SER A 271 2.52 -3.09 7.96
N ILE A 272 1.39 -2.44 7.63
CA ILE A 272 0.06 -3.02 7.79
C ILE A 272 -0.09 -4.24 6.90
N PHE A 273 0.35 -4.14 5.65
CA PHE A 273 0.27 -5.23 4.69
C PHE A 273 1.02 -6.47 5.19
N VAL A 274 2.24 -6.28 5.70
CA VAL A 274 3.06 -7.37 6.27
C VAL A 274 2.37 -8.00 7.48
N VAL A 275 1.80 -7.19 8.40
CA VAL A 275 1.05 -7.71 9.56
C VAL A 275 -0.14 -8.54 9.10
N CYS A 276 -0.98 -8.02 8.21
CA CYS A 276 -2.15 -8.72 7.69
C CYS A 276 -1.75 -10.03 6.97
N TRP A 277 -0.72 -9.97 6.13
CA TRP A 277 -0.26 -11.14 5.37
C TRP A 277 0.36 -12.22 6.27
N VAL A 278 1.21 -11.83 7.24
CA VAL A 278 1.78 -12.79 8.22
C VAL A 278 0.65 -13.45 9.02
N THR A 279 -0.35 -12.68 9.44
CA THR A 279 -1.53 -13.21 10.14
C THR A 279 -2.29 -14.20 9.26
N HIS A 280 -2.52 -13.87 7.99
CA HIS A 280 -3.16 -14.77 7.02
C HIS A 280 -2.36 -16.07 6.81
N LEU A 281 -1.04 -15.97 6.68
CA LEU A 281 -0.15 -17.11 6.54
C LEU A 281 -0.21 -18.01 7.79
N LEU A 282 -0.17 -17.42 8.99
CA LEU A 282 -0.28 -18.15 10.25
C LEU A 282 -1.63 -18.87 10.36
N LEU A 283 -2.73 -18.26 9.95
CA LEU A 283 -4.04 -18.90 9.90
C LEU A 283 -4.04 -20.11 8.97
N ARG A 284 -3.47 -19.99 7.78
CA ARG A 284 -3.36 -21.11 6.82
C ARG A 284 -2.53 -22.29 7.38
N ILE A 285 -1.40 -22.00 8.04
CA ILE A 285 -0.54 -23.02 8.63
C ILE A 285 -1.19 -23.65 9.88
N SER A 286 -1.88 -22.85 10.69
CA SER A 286 -2.49 -23.28 11.94
C SER A 286 -3.85 -23.97 11.78
N SER A 287 -4.40 -24.07 10.58
CA SER A 287 -5.68 -24.75 10.31
C SER A 287 -5.69 -26.21 10.79
N ASN A 288 -4.51 -26.82 10.95
CA ASN A 288 -4.34 -28.19 11.49
C ASN A 288 -4.12 -28.25 13.02
N ILE A 289 -4.08 -27.08 13.71
CA ILE A 289 -3.85 -27.01 15.15
C ILE A 289 -5.16 -26.63 15.82
N GLN A 290 -5.54 -27.32 16.90
CA GLN A 290 -6.72 -26.97 17.72
C GLN A 290 -6.52 -25.58 18.36
N THR A 291 -6.93 -24.54 17.64
CA THR A 291 -6.86 -23.14 18.10
C THR A 291 -8.26 -22.71 18.59
N SER A 292 -8.31 -21.82 19.56
CA SER A 292 -9.58 -21.23 20.02
C SER A 292 -10.31 -20.54 18.86
N PRO A 293 -11.63 -20.78 18.68
CA PRO A 293 -12.41 -20.15 17.61
C PRO A 293 -12.29 -18.61 17.60
N VAL A 294 -12.27 -17.99 18.77
CA VAL A 294 -12.12 -16.54 18.92
C VAL A 294 -10.77 -16.02 18.37
N VAL A 295 -9.69 -16.79 18.58
CA VAL A 295 -8.37 -16.41 18.06
C VAL A 295 -8.35 -16.46 16.53
N VAL A 296 -8.95 -17.51 15.95
CA VAL A 296 -9.06 -17.68 14.50
C VAL A 296 -9.88 -16.52 13.90
N GLU A 297 -10.98 -16.17 14.53
CA GLU A 297 -11.86 -15.09 14.10
C GLU A 297 -11.17 -13.71 14.14
N VAL A 298 -10.55 -13.35 15.27
CA VAL A 298 -9.78 -12.09 15.40
C VAL A 298 -8.65 -12.02 14.40
N ALA A 299 -7.93 -13.12 14.19
CA ALA A 299 -6.86 -13.18 13.21
C ALA A 299 -7.38 -13.02 11.76
N SER A 300 -8.57 -13.56 11.46
CA SER A 300 -9.25 -13.36 10.16
C SER A 300 -9.58 -11.88 9.92
N TYR A 301 -10.08 -11.15 10.94
CA TYR A 301 -10.31 -9.71 10.82
C TYR A 301 -9.02 -8.91 10.58
N ILE A 302 -7.94 -9.25 11.29
CA ILE A 302 -6.64 -8.62 11.06
C ILE A 302 -6.18 -8.89 9.62
N ALA A 303 -6.26 -10.14 9.17
CA ALA A 303 -5.82 -10.54 7.84
C ALA A 303 -6.56 -9.78 6.72
N SER A 304 -7.87 -9.55 6.85
CA SER A 304 -8.70 -8.88 5.85
C SER A 304 -8.76 -7.35 5.98
N SER A 305 -8.26 -6.78 7.08
CA SER A 305 -8.38 -5.33 7.36
C SER A 305 -7.60 -4.42 6.40
N TYR A 306 -6.63 -4.95 5.64
CA TYR A 306 -5.80 -4.14 4.75
C TYR A 306 -6.62 -3.40 3.67
N THR A 307 -7.65 -4.02 3.11
CA THR A 307 -8.52 -3.41 2.10
C THR A 307 -9.27 -2.20 2.63
N SER A 308 -9.59 -2.20 3.93
CA SER A 308 -10.32 -1.13 4.62
C SER A 308 -9.41 0.01 5.06
N ILE A 309 -8.15 -0.26 5.44
CA ILE A 309 -7.25 0.73 6.06
C ILE A 309 -6.37 1.44 5.03
N ILE A 310 -5.82 0.70 4.07
CA ILE A 310 -4.84 1.20 3.09
C ILE A 310 -5.30 2.45 2.33
N PRO A 311 -6.55 2.53 1.79
CA PRO A 311 -6.96 3.69 1.02
C PRO A 311 -6.90 5.00 1.81
N TYR A 312 -7.23 4.97 3.10
CA TYR A 312 -7.18 6.16 3.95
C TYR A 312 -5.76 6.65 4.22
N ILE A 313 -4.80 5.72 4.39
CA ILE A 313 -3.38 6.08 4.57
C ILE A 313 -2.85 6.78 3.31
N PHE A 314 -3.18 6.28 2.13
CA PHE A 314 -2.77 6.91 0.88
C PHE A 314 -3.49 8.25 0.63
N LEU A 315 -4.77 8.34 0.92
CA LEU A 315 -5.52 9.59 0.82
C LEU A 315 -4.95 10.67 1.75
N TYR A 316 -4.63 10.33 2.99
CA TYR A 316 -4.04 11.25 3.95
C TYR A 316 -2.60 11.62 3.58
N GLY A 317 -1.78 10.63 3.25
CA GLY A 317 -0.34 10.81 3.05
C GLY A 317 0.04 11.41 1.70
N VAL A 318 -0.62 11.01 0.63
CA VAL A 318 -0.22 11.37 -0.74
C VAL A 318 -1.12 12.43 -1.35
N LYS A 319 -2.42 12.28 -1.22
CA LYS A 319 -3.39 13.13 -1.95
C LYS A 319 -3.88 14.35 -1.18
N LYS A 320 -3.41 14.64 0.05
CA LYS A 320 -4.00 15.64 0.94
C LYS A 320 -5.53 15.58 0.93
N LEU A 321 -6.13 15.21 2.04
CA LEU A 321 -7.57 15.40 2.30
C LEU A 321 -7.91 16.91 2.35
N SER A 322 -7.61 17.67 1.31
CA SER A 322 -8.12 19.02 1.22
C SER A 322 -9.49 18.94 0.55
N CYS A 323 -10.53 19.08 1.35
CA CYS A 323 -11.80 19.65 0.91
C CYS A 323 -11.55 21.08 0.41
N SER A 324 -10.92 21.21 -0.74
CA SER A 324 -11.03 22.43 -1.51
C SER A 324 -12.40 22.37 -2.18
N CYS A 325 -13.42 22.93 -1.52
CA CYS A 325 -14.59 23.40 -2.23
C CYS A 325 -14.03 24.29 -3.35
N ARG A 326 -14.07 23.82 -4.61
CA ARG A 326 -13.88 24.67 -5.76
C ARG A 326 -14.96 25.73 -5.66
N GLY A 327 -14.58 26.95 -5.27
CA GLY A 327 -15.42 28.11 -5.40
C GLY A 327 -15.88 28.17 -6.85
N ALA A 328 -17.18 28.29 -7.05
CA ALA A 328 -17.78 28.53 -8.35
C ALA A 328 -17.08 29.74 -8.99
N PRO A 329 -16.77 29.72 -10.29
CA PRO A 329 -16.31 30.91 -10.98
C PRO A 329 -17.46 31.91 -11.00
N GLN A 330 -17.19 33.13 -10.50
CA GLN A 330 -18.01 34.30 -10.74
C GLN A 330 -17.87 34.74 -12.19
#